data_01157558fe6cb94120ab4570cf2b2696
#
_entry.id   01157558fe6cb94120ab4570cf2b2696
#
_cell.length_a   1.000
_cell.length_b   1.000
_cell.length_c   1.000
_cell.angle_alpha   90.00
_cell.angle_beta   90.00
_cell.angle_gamma   90.00
#
_symmetry.space_group_name_H-M   'P 1'
#
loop_
_entity.id
_entity.type
_entity.pdbx_description
1 polymer ?
#
loop_
_entity_poly.entity_id
_entity_poly.type
_entity_poly.pdbx_seq_one_letter_code
_entity_poly.pdbx_strand_id
1 'polypeptide(L)'
;MLYTSVAFMFLMLPLSLAAFYLTPQKYRKWLLLLISAMFYIFANIRTPLSIGILAAIAAITYFAGQWVAKTNFKYAAIVCTVGYVALFVALRIMADHVAGFAFPLGGAIWLLSGASYVIDISRKHSAPARIDDVLLYITFFPVMVAGPVIKYKDFEKYISEAKYSINDFAEGVKLFVVGVIERMALA
;
A
#
# COMPACT_ATOMS: atom_id res chain seq x y z
N MET A 1 8.07 -13.43 5.58
CA MET A 1 9.35 -13.94 5.04
C MET A 1 9.65 -13.53 3.58
N LEU A 2 8.71 -12.98 2.80
CA LEU A 2 8.94 -12.63 1.38
C LEU A 2 9.93 -11.48 1.17
N TYR A 3 9.94 -10.44 2.01
CA TYR A 3 10.82 -9.27 1.83
C TYR A 3 12.27 -9.49 2.29
N THR A 4 12.53 -10.51 3.10
CA THR A 4 13.88 -10.94 3.48
C THR A 4 14.44 -11.99 2.55
N SER A 5 13.69 -12.42 1.54
CA SER A 5 14.25 -13.34 0.55
C SER A 5 15.28 -12.61 -0.30
N VAL A 6 16.43 -13.24 -0.48
CA VAL A 6 17.51 -12.76 -1.35
C VAL A 6 16.97 -12.41 -2.73
N ALA A 7 16.02 -13.18 -3.24
CA ALA A 7 15.36 -12.94 -4.51
C ALA A 7 14.58 -11.61 -4.55
N PHE A 8 13.90 -11.23 -3.47
CA PHE A 8 13.21 -9.94 -3.43
C PHE A 8 14.20 -8.78 -3.43
N MET A 9 15.22 -8.83 -2.57
CA MET A 9 16.17 -7.73 -2.37
C MET A 9 17.06 -7.51 -3.58
N PHE A 10 17.58 -8.58 -4.18
CA PHE A 10 18.59 -8.50 -5.24
C PHE A 10 18.02 -8.63 -6.66
N LEU A 11 16.81 -9.10 -6.82
CA LEU A 11 16.21 -9.32 -8.14
C LEU A 11 14.96 -8.47 -8.34
N MET A 12 13.95 -8.62 -7.52
CA MET A 12 12.67 -7.95 -7.73
C MET A 12 12.76 -6.44 -7.53
N LEU A 13 13.41 -5.96 -6.47
CA LEU A 13 13.50 -4.54 -6.16
C LEU A 13 14.36 -3.78 -7.18
N PRO A 14 15.60 -4.20 -7.54
CA PRO A 14 16.37 -3.52 -8.58
C PRO A 14 15.69 -3.57 -9.96
N LEU A 15 15.07 -4.71 -10.32
CA LEU A 15 14.38 -4.85 -11.59
C LEU A 15 13.17 -3.93 -11.70
N SER A 16 12.38 -3.83 -10.61
CA SER A 16 11.23 -2.91 -10.56
C SER A 16 11.64 -1.45 -10.61
N LEU A 17 12.75 -1.07 -9.95
CA LEU A 17 13.32 0.27 -10.03
C LEU A 17 13.82 0.59 -11.45
N ALA A 18 14.57 -0.32 -12.06
CA ALA A 18 15.03 -0.16 -13.43
C ALA A 18 13.84 0.00 -14.39
N ALA A 19 12.84 -0.87 -14.30
CA ALA A 19 11.62 -0.79 -15.10
C ALA A 19 10.89 0.55 -14.90
N PHE A 20 10.79 1.04 -13.64
CA PHE A 20 10.14 2.31 -13.33
C PHE A 20 10.84 3.51 -13.98
N TYR A 21 12.17 3.57 -13.92
CA TYR A 21 12.92 4.69 -14.50
C TYR A 21 13.03 4.61 -16.02
N LEU A 22 13.06 3.41 -16.61
CA LEU A 22 13.06 3.21 -18.07
C LEU A 22 11.68 3.52 -18.68
N THR A 23 10.61 3.45 -17.90
CA THR A 23 9.25 3.67 -18.40
C THR A 23 8.94 5.17 -18.49
N PRO A 24 8.36 5.65 -19.61
CA PRO A 24 7.88 7.03 -19.73
C PRO A 24 6.88 7.39 -18.61
N GLN A 25 6.93 8.63 -18.13
CA GLN A 25 6.15 9.11 -16.98
C GLN A 25 4.64 8.80 -17.07
N LYS A 26 4.09 8.83 -18.29
CA LYS A 26 2.68 8.51 -18.58
C LYS A 26 2.28 7.08 -18.15
N TYR A 27 3.20 6.11 -18.23
CA TYR A 27 2.92 4.69 -17.99
C TYR A 27 3.44 4.20 -16.63
N ARG A 28 4.23 5.00 -15.90
CA ARG A 28 4.84 4.61 -14.61
C ARG A 28 3.83 4.11 -13.59
N LYS A 29 2.70 4.80 -13.48
CA LYS A 29 1.61 4.42 -12.58
C LYS A 29 1.07 3.02 -12.88
N TRP A 30 0.79 2.74 -14.15
CA TRP A 30 0.27 1.45 -14.60
C TRP A 30 1.29 0.34 -14.41
N LEU A 31 2.57 0.64 -14.66
CA LEU A 31 3.67 -0.29 -14.40
C LEU A 31 3.75 -0.66 -12.91
N LEU A 32 3.72 0.34 -12.02
CA LEU A 32 3.75 0.10 -10.58
C LEU A 32 2.54 -0.72 -10.11
N LEU A 33 1.36 -0.42 -10.63
CA LEU A 33 0.15 -1.17 -10.33
C LEU A 33 0.26 -2.63 -10.79
N LEU A 34 0.80 -2.85 -11.99
CA LEU A 34 1.02 -4.19 -12.53
C LEU A 34 2.04 -4.98 -11.70
N ILE A 35 3.19 -4.37 -11.36
CA ILE A 35 4.20 -5.01 -10.50
C ILE A 35 3.63 -5.33 -9.13
N SER A 36 2.89 -4.40 -8.52
CA SER A 36 2.25 -4.60 -7.22
C SER A 36 1.21 -5.73 -7.26
N ALA A 37 0.38 -5.75 -8.30
CA ALA A 37 -0.61 -6.81 -8.50
C ALA A 37 0.05 -8.18 -8.69
N MET A 38 1.07 -8.27 -9.54
CA MET A 38 1.83 -9.51 -9.75
C MET A 38 2.45 -9.99 -8.44
N PHE A 39 3.13 -9.08 -7.71
CA PHE A 39 3.72 -9.42 -6.42
C PHE A 39 2.68 -9.99 -5.46
N TYR A 40 1.51 -9.36 -5.36
CA TYR A 40 0.45 -9.79 -4.46
C TYR A 40 -0.16 -11.13 -4.86
N ILE A 41 -0.42 -11.35 -6.14
CA ILE A 41 -0.94 -12.61 -6.68
C ILE A 41 0.04 -13.76 -6.38
N PHE A 42 1.34 -13.56 -6.66
CA PHE A 42 2.36 -14.58 -6.35
C PHE A 42 2.49 -14.85 -4.86
N ALA A 43 2.38 -13.81 -4.02
CA ALA A 43 2.44 -13.96 -2.57
C ALA A 43 1.24 -14.73 -1.99
N ASN A 44 0.07 -14.64 -2.64
CA ASN A 44 -1.20 -15.20 -2.16
C ASN A 44 -1.80 -16.25 -3.07
N ILE A 45 -1.00 -16.91 -3.91
CA ILE A 45 -1.48 -17.94 -4.85
C ILE A 45 -2.22 -19.10 -4.16
N ARG A 46 -1.88 -19.36 -2.89
CA ARG A 46 -2.50 -20.42 -2.06
C ARG A 46 -3.75 -19.94 -1.31
N THR A 47 -4.00 -18.64 -1.28
CA THR A 47 -5.12 -18.01 -0.54
C THR A 47 -5.86 -17.02 -1.43
N PRO A 48 -6.59 -17.49 -2.47
CA PRO A 48 -7.25 -16.61 -3.45
C PRO A 48 -8.29 -15.69 -2.81
N LEU A 49 -8.87 -16.08 -1.68
CA LEU A 49 -9.80 -15.24 -0.92
C LEU A 49 -9.18 -13.91 -0.50
N SER A 50 -7.87 -13.89 -0.21
CA SER A 50 -7.13 -12.66 0.16
C SER A 50 -7.16 -11.62 -0.97
N ILE A 51 -7.19 -12.06 -2.24
CA ILE A 51 -7.28 -11.16 -3.40
C ILE A 51 -8.66 -10.49 -3.43
N GLY A 52 -9.72 -11.25 -3.17
CA GLY A 52 -11.08 -10.70 -3.06
C GLY A 52 -11.22 -9.69 -1.92
N ILE A 53 -10.63 -9.99 -0.76
CA ILE A 53 -10.62 -9.07 0.40
C ILE A 53 -9.87 -7.78 0.06
N LEU A 54 -8.71 -7.86 -0.61
CA LEU A 54 -7.97 -6.68 -1.06
C LEU A 54 -8.82 -5.80 -1.99
N ALA A 55 -9.47 -6.41 -2.98
CA ALA A 55 -10.34 -5.69 -3.91
C ALA A 55 -11.52 -5.03 -3.18
N ALA A 56 -12.12 -5.72 -2.21
CA ALA A 56 -13.19 -5.17 -1.38
C ALA A 56 -12.71 -3.97 -0.55
N ILE A 57 -11.55 -4.07 0.11
CA ILE A 57 -10.96 -2.98 0.89
C ILE A 57 -10.65 -1.78 -0.01
N ALA A 58 -10.10 -1.99 -1.20
CA ALA A 58 -9.83 -0.92 -2.15
C ALA A 58 -11.12 -0.21 -2.61
N ALA A 59 -12.17 -0.97 -2.90
CA ALA A 59 -13.49 -0.41 -3.25
C ALA A 59 -14.10 0.37 -2.07
N ILE A 60 -14.08 -0.19 -0.86
CA ILE A 60 -14.55 0.50 0.35
C ILE A 60 -13.79 1.81 0.55
N THR A 61 -12.47 1.79 0.39
CA THR A 61 -11.63 2.99 0.55
C THR A 61 -11.96 4.05 -0.48
N TYR A 62 -12.16 3.66 -1.74
CA TYR A 62 -12.57 4.58 -2.79
C TYR A 62 -13.91 5.25 -2.47
N PHE A 63 -14.94 4.46 -2.14
CA PHE A 63 -16.26 5.00 -1.82
C PHE A 63 -16.26 5.83 -0.54
N ALA A 64 -15.51 5.43 0.49
CA ALA A 64 -15.35 6.19 1.72
C ALA A 64 -14.73 7.57 1.46
N GLY A 65 -13.69 7.65 0.62
CA GLY A 65 -13.07 8.92 0.23
C GLY A 65 -14.03 9.84 -0.53
N GLN A 66 -14.80 9.27 -1.49
CA GLN A 66 -15.82 10.03 -2.23
C GLN A 66 -16.93 10.53 -1.31
N TRP A 67 -17.38 9.69 -0.38
CA TRP A 67 -18.41 10.07 0.58
C TRP A 67 -17.93 11.18 1.52
N VAL A 68 -16.74 11.06 2.08
CA VAL A 68 -16.15 12.07 2.97
C VAL A 68 -15.93 13.40 2.25
N ALA A 69 -15.51 13.36 0.97
CA ALA A 69 -15.32 14.57 0.17
C ALA A 69 -16.63 15.33 -0.12
N LYS A 70 -17.74 14.60 -0.29
CA LYS A 70 -19.05 15.18 -0.62
C LYS A 70 -19.85 15.58 0.60
N THR A 71 -19.56 15.00 1.77
CA THR A 71 -20.37 15.23 2.96
C THR A 71 -19.80 16.38 3.78
N ASN A 72 -20.69 17.20 4.34
CA ASN A 72 -20.33 18.24 5.31
C ASN A 72 -20.32 17.72 6.76
N PHE A 73 -20.41 16.39 6.94
CA PHE A 73 -20.42 15.79 8.26
C PHE A 73 -19.05 15.82 8.90
N LYS A 74 -18.92 16.63 9.97
CA LYS A 74 -17.65 16.92 10.65
C LYS A 74 -16.91 15.65 11.11
N TYR A 75 -17.66 14.60 11.46
CA TYR A 75 -17.10 13.35 11.99
C TYR A 75 -17.00 12.21 10.97
N ALA A 76 -17.25 12.48 9.69
CA ALA A 76 -17.23 11.46 8.64
C ALA A 76 -15.93 10.65 8.63
N ALA A 77 -14.77 11.32 8.75
CA ALA A 77 -13.48 10.66 8.79
C ALA A 77 -13.32 9.76 10.03
N ILE A 78 -13.83 10.19 11.17
CA ILE A 78 -13.78 9.41 12.41
C ILE A 78 -14.63 8.14 12.25
N VAL A 79 -15.84 8.26 11.70
CA VAL A 79 -16.72 7.11 11.45
C VAL A 79 -16.07 6.10 10.51
N CYS A 80 -15.46 6.57 9.41
CA CYS A 80 -14.73 5.69 8.51
C CYS A 80 -13.52 5.03 9.20
N THR A 81 -12.75 5.78 9.98
CA THR A 81 -11.58 5.25 10.69
C THR A 81 -11.99 4.18 11.70
N VAL A 82 -13.05 4.41 12.47
CA VAL A 82 -13.62 3.41 13.37
C VAL A 82 -14.09 2.17 12.59
N GLY A 83 -14.70 2.37 11.42
CA GLY A 83 -15.07 1.29 10.51
C GLY A 83 -13.88 0.44 10.07
N TYR A 84 -12.73 1.05 9.73
CA TYR A 84 -11.51 0.31 9.40
C TYR A 84 -10.95 -0.48 10.59
N VAL A 85 -10.99 0.10 11.78
CA VAL A 85 -10.58 -0.61 13.02
C VAL A 85 -11.51 -1.80 13.28
N ALA A 86 -12.81 -1.60 13.16
CA ALA A 86 -13.79 -2.67 13.32
C ALA A 86 -13.60 -3.79 12.29
N LEU A 87 -13.33 -3.44 11.02
CA LEU A 87 -13.03 -4.40 9.96
C LEU A 87 -11.73 -5.16 10.24
N PHE A 88 -10.69 -4.49 10.75
CA PHE A 88 -9.46 -5.15 11.18
C PHE A 88 -9.72 -6.20 12.26
N VAL A 89 -10.45 -5.83 13.31
CA VAL A 89 -10.80 -6.72 14.41
C VAL A 89 -11.64 -7.90 13.90
N ALA A 90 -12.62 -7.64 13.04
CA ALA A 90 -13.46 -8.69 12.45
C ALA A 90 -12.64 -9.71 11.64
N LEU A 91 -11.75 -9.22 10.75
CA LEU A 91 -10.87 -10.09 9.96
C LEU A 91 -9.89 -10.88 10.84
N ARG A 92 -9.45 -10.31 11.96
CA ARG A 92 -8.58 -10.97 12.90
C ARG A 92 -9.31 -12.08 13.65
N ILE A 93 -10.51 -11.81 14.15
CA ILE A 93 -11.36 -12.81 14.80
C ILE A 93 -11.69 -13.94 13.81
N MET A 94 -12.02 -13.63 12.57
CA MET A 94 -12.26 -14.64 11.55
C MET A 94 -11.03 -15.54 11.32
N ALA A 95 -9.83 -14.98 11.31
CA ALA A 95 -8.60 -15.74 11.14
C ALA A 95 -8.31 -16.69 12.30
N ASP A 96 -8.74 -16.32 13.52
CA ASP A 96 -8.49 -17.13 14.71
C ASP A 96 -9.59 -18.22 14.94
N HIS A 97 -10.82 -18.02 14.41
CA HIS A 97 -11.96 -18.89 14.70
C HIS A 97 -12.48 -19.67 13.49
N VAL A 98 -12.20 -19.24 12.25
CA VAL A 98 -12.70 -19.89 11.05
C VAL A 98 -11.61 -20.78 10.44
N ALA A 99 -11.82 -22.10 10.48
CA ALA A 99 -10.89 -23.04 9.88
C ALA A 99 -10.71 -22.78 8.38
N GLY A 100 -9.45 -22.70 7.93
CA GLY A 100 -9.12 -22.44 6.53
C GLY A 100 -9.07 -20.96 6.14
N PHE A 101 -9.44 -20.03 7.04
CA PHE A 101 -9.26 -18.60 6.80
C PHE A 101 -7.94 -18.11 7.43
N ALA A 102 -7.03 -17.64 6.59
CA ALA A 102 -5.81 -17.00 7.07
C ALA A 102 -5.93 -15.48 6.96
N PHE A 103 -5.42 -14.75 7.96
CA PHE A 103 -5.38 -13.28 7.88
C PHE A 103 -4.58 -12.86 6.63
N PRO A 104 -5.16 -11.98 5.78
CA PRO A 104 -4.53 -11.59 4.52
C PRO A 104 -3.16 -10.96 4.74
N LEU A 105 -2.18 -11.35 3.94
CA LEU A 105 -0.86 -10.72 3.95
C LEU A 105 -1.00 -9.23 3.62
N GLY A 106 -0.52 -8.36 4.50
CA GLY A 106 -0.64 -6.90 4.33
C GLY A 106 -1.98 -6.30 4.80
N GLY A 107 -2.94 -7.10 5.26
CA GLY A 107 -4.29 -6.64 5.63
C GLY A 107 -4.31 -5.50 6.65
N ALA A 108 -3.41 -5.51 7.63
CA ALA A 108 -3.28 -4.41 8.60
C ALA A 108 -2.86 -3.10 7.91
N ILE A 109 -1.88 -3.17 7.00
CA ILE A 109 -1.36 -1.99 6.29
C ILE A 109 -2.41 -1.42 5.34
N TRP A 110 -3.18 -2.26 4.64
CA TRP A 110 -4.25 -1.78 3.76
C TRP A 110 -5.30 -0.98 4.50
N LEU A 111 -5.72 -1.47 5.66
CA LEU A 111 -6.73 -0.79 6.48
C LEU A 111 -6.19 0.51 7.07
N LEU A 112 -4.93 0.53 7.52
CA LEU A 112 -4.27 1.74 7.99
C LEU A 112 -4.07 2.76 6.86
N SER A 113 -3.68 2.31 5.67
CA SER A 113 -3.57 3.17 4.48
C SER A 113 -4.93 3.73 4.08
N GLY A 114 -5.98 2.91 4.09
CA GLY A 114 -7.35 3.36 3.84
C GLY A 114 -7.81 4.43 4.84
N ALA A 115 -7.55 4.23 6.14
CA ALA A 115 -7.84 5.22 7.16
C ALA A 115 -7.05 6.53 6.95
N SER A 116 -5.74 6.42 6.65
CA SER A 116 -4.89 7.57 6.32
C SER A 116 -5.43 8.37 5.13
N TYR A 117 -5.83 7.68 4.05
CA TYR A 117 -6.44 8.29 2.87
C TYR A 117 -7.68 9.11 3.22
N VAL A 118 -8.62 8.51 3.96
CA VAL A 118 -9.87 9.17 4.35
C VAL A 118 -9.61 10.39 5.24
N ILE A 119 -8.63 10.31 6.15
CA ILE A 119 -8.23 11.43 7.00
C ILE A 119 -7.63 12.57 6.16
N ASP A 120 -6.76 12.27 5.20
CA ASP A 120 -6.15 13.29 4.33
C ASP A 120 -7.21 14.00 3.46
N ILE A 121 -8.19 13.27 2.92
CA ILE A 121 -9.34 13.85 2.20
C ILE A 121 -10.15 14.76 3.14
N SER A 122 -10.49 14.32 4.35
CA SER A 122 -11.30 15.10 5.30
C SER A 122 -10.62 16.41 5.72
N ARG A 123 -9.29 16.40 5.79
CA ARG A 123 -8.47 17.56 6.10
C ARG A 123 -8.21 18.46 4.89
N LYS A 124 -8.74 18.10 3.72
CA LYS A 124 -8.52 18.79 2.44
C LYS A 124 -7.03 18.87 2.06
N HIS A 125 -6.22 17.92 2.51
CA HIS A 125 -4.82 17.81 2.14
C HIS A 125 -4.64 17.25 0.72
N SER A 126 -5.61 16.44 0.25
CA SER A 126 -5.65 15.87 -1.10
C SER A 126 -7.08 15.90 -1.63
N ALA A 127 -7.23 15.90 -2.94
CA ALA A 127 -8.52 15.69 -3.59
C ALA A 127 -8.92 14.21 -3.57
N PRO A 128 -10.23 13.88 -3.68
CA PRO A 128 -10.65 12.49 -3.81
C PRO A 128 -10.04 11.87 -5.07
N ALA A 129 -9.33 10.77 -4.87
CA ALA A 129 -8.58 10.09 -5.90
C ALA A 129 -9.47 9.29 -6.86
N ARG A 130 -8.92 8.95 -8.02
CA ARG A 130 -9.49 7.95 -8.93
C ARG A 130 -9.28 6.55 -8.34
N ILE A 131 -10.10 5.59 -8.78
CA ILE A 131 -10.04 4.21 -8.28
C ILE A 131 -8.67 3.56 -8.50
N ASP A 132 -8.01 3.86 -9.62
CA ASP A 132 -6.68 3.37 -9.97
C ASP A 132 -5.58 3.95 -9.04
N ASP A 133 -5.73 5.18 -8.56
CA ASP A 133 -4.81 5.80 -7.59
C ASP A 133 -4.96 5.19 -6.20
N VAL A 134 -6.21 4.98 -5.77
CA VAL A 134 -6.50 4.31 -4.50
C VAL A 134 -6.00 2.88 -4.51
N LEU A 135 -6.24 2.15 -5.60
CA LEU A 135 -5.77 0.78 -5.75
C LEU A 135 -4.24 0.72 -5.68
N LEU A 136 -3.54 1.58 -6.44
CA LEU A 136 -2.08 1.64 -6.39
C LEU A 136 -1.57 1.97 -4.98
N TYR A 137 -2.19 2.93 -4.30
CA TYR A 137 -1.79 3.33 -2.95
C TYR A 137 -1.89 2.19 -1.94
N ILE A 138 -2.99 1.45 -1.97
CA ILE A 138 -3.23 0.32 -1.06
C ILE A 138 -2.33 -0.88 -1.39
N THR A 139 -2.13 -1.15 -2.70
CA THR A 139 -1.37 -2.31 -3.16
C THR A 139 0.11 -2.04 -3.34
N PHE A 140 0.60 -0.84 -3.05
CA PHE A 140 1.99 -0.47 -3.30
C PHE A 140 2.97 -1.45 -2.65
N PHE A 141 3.61 -2.27 -3.49
CA PHE A 141 4.34 -3.46 -3.06
C PHE A 141 5.48 -3.19 -2.05
N PRO A 142 6.23 -2.05 -2.11
CA PRO A 142 7.30 -1.82 -1.15
C PRO A 142 6.83 -1.61 0.29
N VAL A 143 5.60 -1.13 0.46
CA VAL A 143 5.01 -0.80 1.78
C VAL A 143 4.05 -1.89 2.27
N MET A 144 3.50 -2.67 1.36
CA MET A 144 2.34 -3.53 1.56
C MET A 144 2.46 -4.56 2.69
N VAL A 145 3.66 -5.07 2.99
CA VAL A 145 3.81 -6.14 4.00
C VAL A 145 4.38 -5.64 5.33
N ALA A 146 5.35 -4.74 5.32
CA ALA A 146 6.06 -4.34 6.53
C ALA A 146 6.58 -2.89 6.48
N GLY A 147 6.18 -2.12 5.48
CA GLY A 147 6.62 -0.73 5.35
C GLY A 147 5.89 0.22 6.30
N PRO A 148 6.46 1.38 6.58
CA PRO A 148 5.74 2.44 7.28
C PRO A 148 4.55 2.89 6.44
N VAL A 149 3.43 3.23 7.09
CA VAL A 149 2.27 3.80 6.41
C VAL A 149 2.64 5.20 5.90
N ILE A 150 2.67 5.34 4.59
CA ILE A 150 2.92 6.63 3.92
C ILE A 150 1.57 7.37 3.83
N LYS A 151 1.55 8.67 4.14
CA LYS A 151 0.34 9.49 3.97
C LYS A 151 -0.01 9.59 2.49
N TYR A 152 -1.32 9.58 2.18
CA TYR A 152 -1.75 9.61 0.79
C TYR A 152 -1.24 10.85 0.04
N LYS A 153 -1.25 12.03 0.66
CA LYS A 153 -0.73 13.28 0.09
C LYS A 153 0.75 13.18 -0.33
N ASP A 154 1.57 12.52 0.49
CA ASP A 154 3.00 12.37 0.22
C ASP A 154 3.22 11.34 -0.90
N PHE A 155 2.45 10.26 -0.90
CA PHE A 155 2.45 9.23 -1.94
C PHE A 155 2.09 9.81 -3.31
N GLU A 156 0.99 10.58 -3.41
CA GLU A 156 0.55 11.25 -4.63
C GLU A 156 1.64 12.15 -5.19
N LYS A 157 2.28 12.94 -4.33
CA LYS A 157 3.38 13.83 -4.69
C LYS A 157 4.58 13.04 -5.22
N TYR A 158 5.02 11.99 -4.52
CA TYR A 158 6.17 11.18 -4.95
C TYR A 158 5.94 10.50 -6.30
N ILE A 159 4.74 10.00 -6.57
CA ILE A 159 4.43 9.35 -7.85
C ILE A 159 4.35 10.35 -9.00
N SER A 160 3.76 11.54 -8.77
CA SER A 160 3.60 12.57 -9.81
C SER A 160 4.89 13.32 -10.14
N GLU A 161 5.73 13.58 -9.12
CA GLU A 161 6.96 14.39 -9.25
C GLU A 161 8.23 13.55 -9.40
N ALA A 162 8.14 12.21 -9.43
CA ALA A 162 9.29 11.32 -9.48
C ALA A 162 10.20 11.61 -10.68
N LYS A 163 11.34 12.24 -10.42
CA LYS A 163 12.41 12.47 -11.40
C LYS A 163 13.60 11.59 -11.05
N TYR A 164 14.33 11.15 -12.07
CA TYR A 164 15.57 10.45 -11.83
C TYR A 164 16.64 11.43 -11.36
N SER A 165 17.24 11.14 -10.21
CA SER A 165 18.40 11.82 -9.66
C SER A 165 19.39 10.77 -9.17
N ILE A 166 20.64 10.83 -9.62
CA ILE A 166 21.69 9.93 -9.16
C ILE A 166 21.92 10.08 -7.66
N ASN A 167 21.86 11.31 -7.15
CA ASN A 167 22.06 11.60 -5.75
C ASN A 167 20.96 10.97 -4.87
N ASP A 168 19.68 11.13 -5.27
CA ASP A 168 18.54 10.54 -4.55
C ASP A 168 18.57 9.00 -4.62
N PHE A 169 19.02 8.45 -5.74
CA PHE A 169 19.21 7.00 -5.86
C PHE A 169 20.31 6.51 -4.92
N ALA A 170 21.45 7.19 -4.86
CA ALA A 170 22.57 6.82 -3.96
C ALA A 170 22.15 6.93 -2.49
N GLU A 171 21.39 7.98 -2.13
CA GLU A 171 20.87 8.13 -0.76
C GLU A 171 19.84 7.03 -0.43
N GLY A 172 18.95 6.71 -1.35
CA GLY A 172 18.00 5.61 -1.21
C GLY A 172 18.68 4.25 -1.00
N VAL A 173 19.73 3.95 -1.77
CA VAL A 173 20.52 2.73 -1.60
C VAL A 173 21.20 2.70 -0.23
N LYS A 174 21.79 3.82 0.21
CA LYS A 174 22.39 3.93 1.53
C LYS A 174 21.39 3.65 2.65
N LEU A 175 20.23 4.28 2.61
CA LEU A 175 19.14 4.06 3.59
C LEU A 175 18.67 2.61 3.59
N PHE A 176 18.54 2.02 2.42
CA PHE A 176 18.14 0.61 2.29
C PHE A 176 19.18 -0.33 2.94
N VAL A 177 20.46 -0.13 2.67
CA VAL A 177 21.55 -0.94 3.26
C VAL A 177 21.57 -0.77 4.78
N VAL A 178 21.47 0.45 5.29
CA VAL A 178 21.39 0.70 6.75
C VAL A 178 20.19 -0.04 7.37
N GLY A 179 19.01 0.05 6.78
CA GLY A 179 17.83 -0.66 7.27
C GLY A 179 17.97 -2.18 7.28
N VAL A 180 18.65 -2.75 6.28
CA VAL A 180 18.96 -4.19 6.26
C VAL A 180 19.93 -4.57 7.38
N ILE A 181 21.00 -3.77 7.59
CA ILE A 181 21.96 -4.00 8.66
C ILE A 181 21.30 -3.91 10.04
N GLU A 182 20.51 -2.85 10.29
CA GLU A 182 19.78 -2.69 11.55
C GLU A 182 18.84 -3.89 11.81
N ARG A 183 18.12 -4.34 10.79
CA ARG A 183 17.25 -5.52 10.93
C ARG A 183 18.03 -6.78 11.24
N MET A 184 19.20 -7.00 10.62
CA MET A 184 20.04 -8.17 10.88
C MET A 184 20.71 -8.10 12.26
N ALA A 185 20.99 -6.89 12.76
CA ALA A 185 21.59 -6.69 14.08
C ALA A 185 20.59 -6.85 15.23
N LEU A 186 19.29 -6.59 14.97
CA LEU A 186 18.20 -6.64 15.95
C LEU A 186 17.41 -7.97 15.93
N ALA A 187 17.65 -8.84 14.97
CA ALA A 187 16.98 -10.14 14.82
C ALA A 187 17.78 -11.28 15.45
#